data_20f6fba765464fecd434683ac375ceb3
#
_entry.id   20f6fba765464fecd434683ac375ceb3
#
_cell.length_a   1.000
_cell.length_b   1.000
_cell.length_c   1.000
_cell.angle_alpha   90.00
_cell.angle_beta   90.00
_cell.angle_gamma   90.00
#
_symmetry.space_group_name_H-M   'P 1'
#
loop_
_entity.id
_entity.type
_entity.pdbx_description
1 polymer ?
#
loop_
_entity_poly.entity_id
_entity_poly.type
_entity_poly.pdbx_seq_one_letter_code
_entity_poly.pdbx_strand_id
1 'polypeptide(L)'
;NGKTLNDVISNLSSGSIEIESAQEQIKITSGKFKSNLLGSNTSDFPTLPSATVKNSFTLNASEFLNSLTKVLFAVSQDETRPILTGVLFQFKDKNLHLVATDGFRLSEVKLKGEVDVEDLKIIIPKAVLYELTKIGGGESIDVSFDKESNQIIFTTSNTTLSSRIIEGEFPDYEKIIPSTSIATIYVEKSELEKSIK
;
A
#
# COMPACT_ATOMS: atom_id res chain seq x y z
N ASN A 1 -10.67 -21.03 7.56
CA ASN A 1 -11.34 -19.85 7.02
C ASN A 1 -11.46 -18.79 8.12
N GLY A 2 -10.79 -17.63 7.95
CA GLY A 2 -10.75 -16.56 8.95
C GLY A 2 -12.12 -15.97 9.28
N LYS A 3 -13.00 -15.82 8.31
CA LYS A 3 -14.37 -15.31 8.52
C LYS A 3 -15.16 -16.23 9.47
N THR A 4 -15.14 -17.53 9.24
CA THR A 4 -15.84 -18.51 10.10
C THR A 4 -15.28 -18.49 11.52
N LEU A 5 -13.95 -18.39 11.68
CA LEU A 5 -13.32 -18.28 12.99
C LEU A 5 -13.76 -16.99 13.70
N ASN A 6 -13.75 -15.86 13.00
CA ASN A 6 -14.20 -14.59 13.54
C ASN A 6 -15.68 -14.63 13.97
N ASP A 7 -16.54 -15.19 13.13
CA ASP A 7 -17.98 -15.31 13.44
C ASP A 7 -18.22 -16.18 14.69
N VAL A 8 -17.49 -17.29 14.83
CA VAL A 8 -17.57 -18.13 16.02
C VAL A 8 -17.13 -17.36 17.26
N ILE A 9 -15.95 -16.75 17.23
CA ILE A 9 -15.38 -16.05 18.39
C ILE A 9 -16.23 -14.85 18.79
N SER A 10 -16.73 -14.07 17.83
CA SER A 10 -17.55 -12.88 18.10
C SER A 10 -18.90 -13.18 18.74
N ASN A 11 -19.41 -14.42 18.60
CA ASN A 11 -20.66 -14.86 19.20
C ASN A 11 -20.48 -15.60 20.54
N LEU A 12 -19.24 -15.74 21.03
CA LEU A 12 -18.99 -16.34 22.35
C LEU A 12 -19.27 -15.32 23.46
N SER A 13 -19.76 -15.82 24.59
CA SER A 13 -19.91 -15.02 25.81
C SER A 13 -18.53 -14.59 26.34
N SER A 14 -18.48 -13.48 27.06
CA SER A 14 -17.25 -13.00 27.70
C SER A 14 -16.65 -14.08 28.62
N GLY A 15 -15.34 -14.34 28.47
CA GLY A 15 -14.62 -15.36 29.23
C GLY A 15 -13.34 -15.80 28.57
N SER A 16 -12.72 -16.84 29.11
CA SER A 16 -11.53 -17.46 28.50
C SER A 16 -11.93 -18.34 27.32
N ILE A 17 -11.14 -18.25 26.26
CA ILE A 17 -11.27 -19.08 25.06
C ILE A 17 -9.99 -19.91 24.95
N GLU A 18 -10.14 -21.21 24.82
CA GLU A 18 -9.06 -22.15 24.56
C GLU A 18 -9.13 -22.60 23.10
N ILE A 19 -8.01 -22.45 22.40
CA ILE A 19 -7.89 -22.85 21.00
C ILE A 19 -6.79 -23.89 20.89
N GLU A 20 -7.16 -25.08 20.46
CA GLU A 20 -6.24 -26.18 20.19
C GLU A 20 -6.18 -26.42 18.68
N SER A 21 -4.97 -26.48 18.11
CA SER A 21 -4.74 -26.81 16.70
C SER A 21 -4.18 -28.22 16.60
N ALA A 22 -4.82 -29.09 15.82
CA ALA A 22 -4.36 -30.44 15.54
C ALA A 22 -4.56 -30.76 14.05
N GLN A 23 -3.49 -30.97 13.31
CA GLN A 23 -3.52 -31.24 11.88
C GLN A 23 -4.30 -30.14 11.11
N GLU A 24 -5.41 -30.50 10.47
CA GLU A 24 -6.26 -29.61 9.68
C GLU A 24 -7.50 -29.14 10.44
N GLN A 25 -7.48 -29.19 11.77
CA GLN A 25 -8.62 -28.81 12.60
C GLN A 25 -8.20 -27.85 13.71
N ILE A 26 -9.10 -26.91 14.01
CA ILE A 26 -9.02 -26.03 15.16
C ILE A 26 -10.21 -26.35 16.07
N LYS A 27 -9.92 -26.75 17.30
CA LYS A 27 -10.91 -26.95 18.35
C LYS A 27 -11.00 -25.71 19.23
N ILE A 28 -12.18 -25.17 19.39
CA ILE A 28 -12.46 -24.00 20.20
C ILE A 28 -13.31 -24.41 21.38
N THR A 29 -12.87 -24.10 22.60
CA THR A 29 -13.58 -24.34 23.82
C THR A 29 -13.75 -23.04 24.62
N SER A 30 -14.99 -22.76 25.07
CA SER A 30 -15.28 -21.62 25.94
C SER A 30 -16.44 -21.98 26.87
N GLY A 31 -16.14 -22.21 28.13
CA GLY A 31 -17.14 -22.73 29.09
C GLY A 31 -17.75 -24.05 28.65
N LYS A 32 -19.07 -24.04 28.37
CA LYS A 32 -19.79 -25.23 27.86
C LYS A 32 -19.78 -25.35 26.34
N PHE A 33 -19.34 -24.29 25.63
CA PHE A 33 -19.28 -24.29 24.18
C PHE A 33 -18.05 -25.05 23.68
N LYS A 34 -18.25 -25.90 22.69
CA LYS A 34 -17.18 -26.63 21.98
C LYS A 34 -17.50 -26.65 20.50
N SER A 35 -16.55 -26.28 19.68
CA SER A 35 -16.67 -26.31 18.22
C SER A 35 -15.37 -26.80 17.58
N ASN A 36 -15.50 -27.55 16.50
CA ASN A 36 -14.38 -27.95 15.66
C ASN A 36 -14.52 -27.26 14.28
N LEU A 37 -13.49 -26.53 13.87
CA LEU A 37 -13.43 -25.90 12.56
C LEU A 37 -12.39 -26.65 11.72
N LEU A 38 -12.79 -26.96 10.49
CA LEU A 38 -11.86 -27.49 9.49
C LEU A 38 -11.00 -26.36 8.92
N GLY A 39 -9.73 -26.61 8.81
CA GLY A 39 -8.72 -25.74 8.19
C GLY A 39 -8.08 -26.39 6.97
N SER A 40 -7.01 -25.81 6.53
CA SER A 40 -6.12 -26.34 5.49
C SER A 40 -4.74 -26.57 6.06
N ASN A 41 -3.97 -27.45 5.44
CA ASN A 41 -2.59 -27.67 5.83
C ASN A 41 -1.76 -26.38 5.65
N THR A 42 -0.94 -26.05 6.64
CA THR A 42 -0.06 -24.87 6.60
C THR A 42 1.07 -25.00 5.56
N SER A 43 1.39 -26.22 5.10
CA SER A 43 2.36 -26.42 4.02
C SER A 43 1.96 -25.78 2.69
N ASP A 44 0.66 -25.59 2.47
CA ASP A 44 0.11 -24.98 1.26
C ASP A 44 0.00 -23.44 1.37
N PHE A 45 0.34 -22.88 2.54
CA PHE A 45 0.33 -21.43 2.73
C PHE A 45 1.51 -20.80 1.99
N PRO A 46 1.28 -19.78 1.15
CA PRO A 46 2.36 -19.11 0.43
C PRO A 46 3.46 -18.63 1.37
N THR A 47 4.70 -18.91 1.04
CA THR A 47 5.84 -18.35 1.75
C THR A 47 5.88 -16.83 1.52
N LEU A 48 5.99 -16.07 2.59
CA LEU A 48 6.22 -14.63 2.47
C LEU A 48 7.56 -14.39 1.77
N PRO A 49 7.62 -13.47 0.81
CA PRO A 49 8.87 -13.10 0.20
C PRO A 49 9.81 -12.55 1.27
N SER A 50 11.03 -13.05 1.31
CA SER A 50 12.06 -12.47 2.16
C SER A 50 12.56 -11.17 1.53
N ALA A 51 12.57 -10.08 2.31
CA ALA A 51 13.18 -8.84 1.88
C ALA A 51 14.65 -9.07 1.52
N THR A 52 14.98 -9.03 0.24
CA THR A 52 16.39 -9.05 -0.18
C THR A 52 16.96 -7.64 0.00
N VAL A 53 18.01 -7.53 0.77
CA VAL A 53 18.65 -6.26 1.18
C VAL A 53 19.16 -5.41 0.01
N LYS A 54 19.21 -5.96 -1.21
CA LYS A 54 19.85 -5.33 -2.38
C LYS A 54 19.17 -4.05 -2.91
N ASN A 55 17.88 -3.89 -2.67
CA ASN A 55 17.13 -2.74 -3.14
C ASN A 55 16.17 -2.29 -2.03
N SER A 56 16.71 -1.76 -0.94
CA SER A 56 15.93 -1.29 0.18
C SER A 56 16.27 0.16 0.51
N PHE A 57 15.28 0.90 0.94
CA PHE A 57 15.41 2.27 1.42
C PHE A 57 14.38 2.53 2.53
N THR A 58 14.69 3.49 3.38
CA THR A 58 13.84 3.86 4.50
C THR A 58 13.20 5.22 4.26
N LEU A 59 11.91 5.34 4.52
CA LEU A 59 11.15 6.57 4.40
C LEU A 59 10.66 7.03 5.78
N ASN A 60 10.60 8.34 6.00
CA ASN A 60 9.86 8.88 7.13
C ASN A 60 8.38 8.53 6.99
N ALA A 61 7.81 7.82 7.96
CA ALA A 61 6.46 7.28 7.86
C ALA A 61 5.40 8.39 7.71
N SER A 62 5.47 9.43 8.54
CA SER A 62 4.49 10.52 8.52
C SER A 62 4.48 11.26 7.18
N GLU A 63 5.66 11.61 6.66
CA GLU A 63 5.80 12.32 5.38
C GLU A 63 5.33 11.46 4.22
N PHE A 64 5.71 10.18 4.20
CA PHE A 64 5.34 9.24 3.15
C PHE A 64 3.84 8.97 3.12
N LEU A 65 3.23 8.63 4.26
CA LEU A 65 1.79 8.35 4.35
C LEU A 65 0.95 9.59 4.00
N ASN A 66 1.36 10.77 4.44
CA ASN A 66 0.70 12.02 4.05
C ASN A 66 0.84 12.29 2.54
N SER A 67 1.96 11.92 1.94
CA SER A 67 2.17 12.05 0.50
C SER A 67 1.31 11.07 -0.30
N LEU A 68 1.12 9.84 0.18
CA LEU A 68 0.20 8.89 -0.43
C LEU A 68 -1.23 9.42 -0.50
N THR A 69 -1.72 10.07 0.56
CA THR A 69 -3.09 10.64 0.54
C THR A 69 -3.28 11.70 -0.54
N LYS A 70 -2.19 12.39 -0.91
CA LYS A 70 -2.20 13.44 -1.93
C LYS A 70 -2.17 12.90 -3.37
N VAL A 71 -1.87 11.63 -3.58
CA VAL A 71 -1.82 11.03 -4.92
C VAL A 71 -2.89 9.95 -5.14
N LEU A 72 -3.29 9.22 -4.10
CA LEU A 72 -4.21 8.10 -4.21
C LEU A 72 -5.59 8.45 -4.80
N PHE A 73 -6.05 9.70 -4.66
CA PHE A 73 -7.32 10.14 -5.21
C PHE A 73 -7.30 10.24 -6.74
N ALA A 74 -6.11 10.42 -7.35
CA ALA A 74 -5.95 10.55 -8.79
C ALA A 74 -5.73 9.21 -9.51
N VAL A 75 -5.68 8.10 -8.78
CA VAL A 75 -5.53 6.76 -9.35
C VAL A 75 -6.82 6.34 -10.06
N SER A 76 -6.69 5.77 -11.28
CA SER A 76 -7.81 5.26 -12.06
C SER A 76 -8.54 4.10 -11.37
N GLN A 77 -9.86 4.00 -11.61
CA GLN A 77 -10.67 2.84 -11.24
C GLN A 77 -10.95 1.93 -12.46
N ASP A 78 -10.46 2.32 -13.63
CA ASP A 78 -10.67 1.61 -14.88
C ASP A 78 -9.64 0.47 -15.01
N GLU A 79 -10.08 -0.75 -14.76
CA GLU A 79 -9.27 -1.97 -14.83
C GLU A 79 -8.86 -2.34 -16.27
N THR A 80 -9.44 -1.70 -17.28
CA THR A 80 -9.03 -1.90 -18.68
C THR A 80 -7.66 -1.27 -18.95
N ARG A 81 -7.21 -0.37 -18.08
CA ARG A 81 -5.89 0.26 -18.10
C ARG A 81 -5.13 0.00 -16.79
N PRO A 82 -4.65 -1.23 -16.57
CA PRO A 82 -4.07 -1.64 -15.29
C PRO A 82 -2.95 -0.72 -14.78
N ILE A 83 -2.11 -0.22 -15.68
CA ILE A 83 -1.00 0.69 -15.36
C ILE A 83 -1.43 1.98 -14.66
N LEU A 84 -2.69 2.43 -14.85
CA LEU A 84 -3.24 3.61 -14.20
C LEU A 84 -3.96 3.29 -12.89
N THR A 85 -4.14 2.02 -12.54
CA THR A 85 -4.78 1.61 -11.27
C THR A 85 -3.82 1.59 -10.08
N GLY A 86 -2.57 1.99 -10.31
CA GLY A 86 -1.52 2.13 -9.31
C GLY A 86 -0.92 3.52 -9.24
N VAL A 87 0.00 3.69 -8.32
CA VAL A 87 0.85 4.88 -8.17
C VAL A 87 2.22 4.55 -8.71
N LEU A 88 2.75 5.38 -9.61
CA LEU A 88 4.13 5.32 -10.05
C LEU A 88 5.04 5.81 -8.92
N PHE A 89 6.01 4.99 -8.55
CA PHE A 89 7.16 5.38 -7.75
C PHE A 89 8.34 5.53 -8.70
N GLN A 90 8.77 6.76 -8.92
CA GLN A 90 9.91 7.07 -9.77
C GLN A 90 11.04 7.65 -8.92
N PHE A 91 12.18 6.98 -8.96
CA PHE A 91 13.41 7.46 -8.33
C PHE A 91 14.19 8.28 -9.36
N LYS A 92 14.35 9.55 -9.10
CA LYS A 92 15.04 10.49 -9.99
C LYS A 92 15.71 11.59 -9.17
N ASP A 93 16.95 11.93 -9.48
CA ASP A 93 17.69 13.02 -8.82
C ASP A 93 17.72 12.89 -7.28
N LYS A 94 17.90 11.67 -6.77
CA LYS A 94 17.86 11.33 -5.33
C LYS A 94 16.51 11.61 -4.65
N ASN A 95 15.46 11.85 -5.40
CA ASN A 95 14.10 12.05 -4.89
C ASN A 95 13.20 10.88 -5.28
N LEU A 96 12.20 10.62 -4.46
CA LEU A 96 11.09 9.75 -4.79
C LEU A 96 9.91 10.59 -5.29
N HIS A 97 9.53 10.40 -6.54
CA HIS A 97 8.33 10.98 -7.12
C HIS A 97 7.19 9.96 -7.04
N LEU A 98 6.10 10.35 -6.41
CA LEU A 98 4.85 9.60 -6.38
C LEU A 98 3.91 10.24 -7.39
N VAL A 99 3.49 9.48 -8.39
CA VAL A 99 2.64 10.01 -9.46
C VAL A 99 1.44 9.12 -9.69
N ALA A 100 0.26 9.72 -9.82
CA ALA A 100 -0.97 9.04 -10.17
C ALA A 100 -1.78 9.85 -11.18
N THR A 101 -2.44 9.17 -12.09
CA THR A 101 -3.36 9.78 -13.07
C THR A 101 -4.46 8.79 -13.47
N ASP A 102 -5.64 9.30 -13.77
CA ASP A 102 -6.75 8.55 -14.38
C ASP A 102 -6.97 8.96 -15.86
N GLY A 103 -6.09 9.84 -16.39
CA GLY A 103 -6.18 10.39 -17.74
C GLY A 103 -6.89 11.74 -17.81
N PHE A 104 -7.62 12.16 -16.76
CA PHE A 104 -8.29 13.47 -16.67
C PHE A 104 -7.61 14.40 -15.68
N ARG A 105 -7.04 13.85 -14.63
CA ARG A 105 -6.30 14.57 -13.59
C ARG A 105 -5.00 13.84 -13.31
N LEU A 106 -4.02 14.59 -12.85
CA LEU A 106 -2.69 14.10 -12.47
C LEU A 106 -2.33 14.68 -11.12
N SER A 107 -1.77 13.85 -10.25
CA SER A 107 -1.17 14.29 -8.99
C SER A 107 0.26 13.80 -8.91
N GLU A 108 1.18 14.71 -8.58
CA GLU A 108 2.58 14.41 -8.31
C GLU A 108 2.97 14.95 -6.93
N VAL A 109 3.66 14.12 -6.16
CA VAL A 109 4.32 14.53 -4.92
C VAL A 109 5.78 14.11 -4.96
N LYS A 110 6.67 15.04 -4.62
CA LYS A 110 8.11 14.82 -4.54
C LYS A 110 8.52 14.70 -3.08
N LEU A 111 9.05 13.54 -2.72
CA LEU A 111 9.65 13.28 -1.43
C LEU A 111 11.17 13.43 -1.58
N LYS A 112 11.73 14.29 -0.76
CA LYS A 112 13.19 14.43 -0.66
C LYS A 112 13.71 13.25 0.15
N GLY A 113 14.66 12.51 -0.38
CA GLY A 113 15.27 11.41 0.35
C GLY A 113 16.58 11.01 -0.31
N GLU A 114 17.56 10.68 0.49
CA GLU A 114 18.80 10.06 0.02
C GLU A 114 18.53 8.60 -0.37
N VAL A 115 17.70 8.41 -1.39
CA VAL A 115 17.47 7.08 -1.92
C VAL A 115 18.52 6.82 -2.99
N ASP A 116 19.48 5.99 -2.66
CA ASP A 116 20.58 5.61 -3.55
C ASP A 116 20.13 4.56 -4.59
N VAL A 117 18.99 4.83 -5.22
CA VAL A 117 18.40 4.01 -6.28
C VAL A 117 18.13 4.95 -7.45
N GLU A 118 18.99 4.91 -8.46
CA GLU A 118 18.82 5.73 -9.67
C GLU A 118 17.94 5.03 -10.70
N ASP A 119 17.13 5.82 -11.42
CA ASP A 119 16.30 5.43 -12.58
C ASP A 119 15.36 4.23 -12.41
N LEU A 120 14.88 4.02 -11.20
CA LEU A 120 13.87 3.01 -10.96
C LEU A 120 12.47 3.57 -11.12
N LYS A 121 11.63 2.87 -11.90
CA LYS A 121 10.20 3.11 -12.04
C LYS A 121 9.46 1.84 -11.68
N ILE A 122 8.57 1.92 -10.70
CA ILE A 122 7.68 0.82 -10.31
C ILE A 122 6.27 1.34 -10.10
N ILE A 123 5.27 0.56 -10.49
CA ILE A 123 3.86 0.92 -10.33
C ILE A 123 3.28 0.02 -9.23
N ILE A 124 2.81 0.64 -8.16
CA ILE A 124 2.31 -0.08 -6.98
C ILE A 124 0.78 0.03 -6.95
N PRO A 125 0.06 -1.10 -6.81
CA PRO A 125 -1.39 -1.10 -6.78
C PRO A 125 -1.96 -0.17 -5.71
N LYS A 126 -3.02 0.59 -6.06
CA LYS A 126 -3.73 1.49 -5.13
C LYS A 126 -4.15 0.80 -3.83
N ALA A 127 -4.67 -0.43 -3.94
CA ALA A 127 -5.19 -1.16 -2.80
C ALA A 127 -4.16 -1.34 -1.70
N VAL A 128 -2.92 -1.71 -2.07
CA VAL A 128 -1.82 -1.92 -1.12
C VAL A 128 -1.43 -0.62 -0.43
N LEU A 129 -1.28 0.46 -1.19
CA LEU A 129 -0.92 1.76 -0.64
C LEU A 129 -2.03 2.33 0.26
N TYR A 130 -3.28 2.06 -0.07
CA TYR A 130 -4.42 2.44 0.76
C TYR A 130 -4.43 1.68 2.10
N GLU A 131 -4.16 0.36 2.08
CA GLU A 131 -4.03 -0.40 3.32
C GLU A 131 -2.83 0.09 4.16
N LEU A 132 -1.72 0.43 3.52
CA LEU A 132 -0.56 0.99 4.21
C LEU A 132 -0.91 2.28 4.97
N THR A 133 -1.75 3.16 4.39
CA THR A 133 -2.19 4.38 5.08
C THR A 133 -3.04 4.10 6.33
N LYS A 134 -3.73 2.96 6.40
CA LYS A 134 -4.52 2.54 7.56
C LYS A 134 -3.67 1.90 8.66
N ILE A 135 -2.68 1.10 8.26
CA ILE A 135 -1.78 0.41 9.19
C ILE A 135 -0.95 1.44 9.96
N GLY A 136 -0.60 2.54 9.31
CA GLY A 136 0.35 3.50 9.86
C GLY A 136 1.79 2.97 9.78
N GLY A 137 2.75 3.71 10.28
CA GLY A 137 4.15 3.36 10.07
C GLY A 137 5.11 3.54 11.25
N GLY A 138 4.65 4.01 12.39
CA GLY A 138 5.57 4.44 13.44
C GLY A 138 6.42 5.64 12.98
N GLU A 139 7.74 5.59 13.20
CA GLU A 139 8.67 6.66 12.78
C GLU A 139 9.14 6.48 11.33
N SER A 140 9.32 5.23 10.88
CA SER A 140 9.85 4.90 9.57
C SER A 140 9.13 3.71 8.94
N ILE A 141 9.22 3.65 7.61
CA ILE A 141 8.78 2.53 6.79
C ILE A 141 9.97 2.10 5.94
N ASP A 142 10.39 0.84 6.10
CA ASP A 142 11.39 0.24 5.25
C ASP A 142 10.70 -0.33 4.01
N VAL A 143 11.20 0.06 2.86
CA VAL A 143 10.68 -0.37 1.57
C VAL A 143 11.76 -1.20 0.89
N SER A 144 11.43 -2.39 0.50
CA SER A 144 12.29 -3.23 -0.33
C SER A 144 11.53 -3.75 -1.54
N PHE A 145 12.23 -3.90 -2.66
CA PHE A 145 11.62 -4.47 -3.84
C PHE A 145 12.56 -5.50 -4.48
N ASP A 146 11.95 -6.48 -5.09
CA ASP A 146 12.63 -7.54 -5.84
C ASP A 146 12.12 -7.54 -7.29
N LYS A 147 13.04 -7.24 -8.22
CA LYS A 147 12.74 -7.21 -9.66
C LYS A 147 12.46 -8.61 -10.23
N GLU A 148 13.09 -9.66 -9.69
CA GLU A 148 12.94 -11.00 -10.21
C GLU A 148 11.56 -11.58 -9.90
N SER A 149 11.06 -11.32 -8.70
CA SER A 149 9.72 -11.75 -8.29
C SER A 149 8.62 -10.73 -8.55
N ASN A 150 8.95 -9.53 -9.05
CA ASN A 150 8.02 -8.42 -9.23
C ASN A 150 7.25 -8.07 -7.94
N GLN A 151 7.97 -8.07 -6.81
CA GLN A 151 7.36 -7.82 -5.51
C GLN A 151 7.95 -6.60 -4.81
N ILE A 152 7.08 -5.91 -4.08
CA ILE A 152 7.45 -4.84 -3.17
C ILE A 152 7.00 -5.20 -1.75
N ILE A 153 7.82 -4.86 -0.77
CA ILE A 153 7.58 -5.14 0.65
C ILE A 153 7.72 -3.85 1.43
N PHE A 154 6.72 -3.53 2.22
CA PHE A 154 6.75 -2.45 3.20
C PHE A 154 6.83 -3.05 4.59
N THR A 155 7.83 -2.67 5.36
CA THR A 155 8.02 -3.13 6.74
C THR A 155 7.92 -1.94 7.69
N THR A 156 7.05 -2.05 8.66
CA THR A 156 6.93 -1.14 9.81
C THR A 156 7.44 -1.83 11.07
N SER A 157 7.33 -1.21 12.22
CA SER A 157 7.80 -1.81 13.50
C SER A 157 7.20 -3.18 13.82
N ASN A 158 5.97 -3.45 13.39
CA ASN A 158 5.22 -4.67 13.75
C ASN A 158 4.44 -5.30 12.61
N THR A 159 4.52 -4.75 11.40
CA THR A 159 3.73 -5.22 10.25
C THR A 159 4.59 -5.27 9.00
N THR A 160 4.47 -6.36 8.25
CA THR A 160 5.03 -6.50 6.92
C THR A 160 3.89 -6.64 5.91
N LEU A 161 3.88 -5.75 4.93
CA LEU A 161 2.91 -5.74 3.84
C LEU A 161 3.64 -6.01 2.53
N SER A 162 3.29 -7.07 1.84
CA SER A 162 3.86 -7.42 0.54
C SER A 162 2.84 -7.34 -0.57
N SER A 163 3.28 -6.97 -1.77
CA SER A 163 2.44 -6.93 -2.97
C SER A 163 3.25 -7.19 -4.22
N ARG A 164 2.56 -7.65 -5.25
CA ARG A 164 3.10 -7.58 -6.61
C ARG A 164 2.99 -6.15 -7.14
N ILE A 165 3.98 -5.74 -7.93
CA ILE A 165 3.93 -4.50 -8.70
C ILE A 165 3.08 -4.71 -9.97
N ILE A 166 2.58 -3.62 -10.53
CA ILE A 166 1.88 -3.64 -11.82
C ILE A 166 2.93 -3.55 -12.92
N GLU A 167 2.96 -4.53 -13.82
CA GLU A 167 3.85 -4.55 -14.97
C GLU A 167 3.37 -3.60 -16.07
N GLY A 168 4.31 -2.91 -16.72
CA GLY A 168 4.07 -2.02 -17.83
C GLY A 168 4.76 -0.68 -17.71
N GLU A 169 4.66 0.14 -18.74
CA GLU A 169 5.22 1.49 -18.77
C GLU A 169 4.15 2.52 -18.39
N PHE A 170 4.42 3.28 -17.35
CA PHE A 170 3.59 4.42 -16.99
C PHE A 170 3.72 5.52 -18.06
N PRO A 171 2.63 6.22 -18.43
CA PRO A 171 2.69 7.31 -19.41
C PRO A 171 3.72 8.36 -19.04
N ASP A 172 4.33 8.97 -20.06
CA ASP A 172 5.27 10.09 -19.87
C ASP A 172 4.51 11.35 -19.40
N TYR A 173 4.29 11.40 -18.10
CA TYR A 173 3.47 12.43 -17.48
C TYR A 173 4.15 13.81 -17.50
N GLU A 174 5.47 13.86 -17.58
CA GLU A 174 6.23 15.14 -17.65
C GLU A 174 5.84 15.94 -18.90
N LYS A 175 5.50 15.26 -20.01
CA LYS A 175 5.04 15.92 -21.24
C LYS A 175 3.61 16.46 -21.16
N ILE A 176 2.83 16.00 -20.20
CA ILE A 176 1.43 16.43 -20.03
C ILE A 176 1.37 17.71 -19.18
N ILE A 177 2.36 17.93 -18.32
CA ILE A 177 2.42 19.10 -17.44
C ILE A 177 2.76 20.33 -18.29
N PRO A 178 1.90 21.38 -18.33
CA PRO A 178 2.17 22.58 -19.09
C PRO A 178 3.43 23.29 -18.58
N SER A 179 4.35 23.61 -19.48
CA SER A 179 5.57 24.36 -19.17
C SER A 179 5.34 25.88 -19.08
N THR A 180 4.21 26.37 -19.64
CA THR A 180 3.84 27.77 -19.66
C THR A 180 2.40 27.96 -19.21
N SER A 181 2.10 29.08 -18.54
CA SER A 181 0.74 29.48 -18.16
C SER A 181 0.34 30.75 -18.89
N ILE A 182 -0.93 30.87 -19.27
CA ILE A 182 -1.50 32.08 -19.87
C ILE A 182 -1.67 33.16 -18.81
N ALA A 183 -2.02 32.75 -17.58
CA ALA A 183 -2.19 33.65 -16.44
C ALA A 183 -1.82 32.93 -15.12
N THR A 184 -1.32 33.71 -14.16
CA THR A 184 -1.06 33.26 -12.80
C THR A 184 -1.95 34.07 -11.86
N ILE A 185 -2.70 33.37 -11.01
CA ILE A 185 -3.62 33.96 -10.05
C ILE A 185 -3.17 33.58 -8.65
N TYR A 186 -3.13 34.53 -7.73
CA TYR A 186 -2.86 34.32 -6.32
C TYR A 186 -4.17 34.46 -5.55
N VAL A 187 -4.58 33.42 -4.84
CA VAL A 187 -5.79 33.42 -4.01
C VAL A 187 -5.48 32.84 -2.63
N GLU A 188 -6.17 33.35 -1.62
CA GLU A 188 -6.12 32.77 -0.29
C GLU A 188 -6.77 31.37 -0.29
N LYS A 189 -6.04 30.35 0.20
CA LYS A 189 -6.48 28.96 0.20
C LYS A 189 -7.86 28.81 0.88
N SER A 190 -8.05 29.47 2.02
CA SER A 190 -9.30 29.39 2.79
C SER A 190 -10.52 29.97 2.05
N GLU A 191 -10.32 31.00 1.24
CA GLU A 191 -11.38 31.60 0.41
C GLU A 191 -11.73 30.68 -0.76
N LEU A 192 -10.72 30.14 -1.43
CA LEU A 192 -10.95 29.17 -2.51
C LEU A 192 -11.70 27.91 -2.02
N GLU A 193 -11.29 27.34 -0.89
CA GLU A 193 -11.97 26.19 -0.29
C GLU A 193 -13.44 26.46 0.04
N LYS A 194 -13.75 27.66 0.55
CA LYS A 194 -15.15 28.05 0.84
C LYS A 194 -15.99 28.24 -0.41
N SER A 195 -15.36 28.67 -1.50
CA SER A 195 -16.04 28.92 -2.78
C SER A 195 -16.32 27.64 -3.58
N ILE A 196 -15.57 26.56 -3.31
CA ILE A 196 -15.71 25.27 -3.99
C ILE A 196 -16.67 24.32 -3.24
N LYS A 197 -16.87 24.50 -1.95
CA LYS A 197 -17.84 23.76 -1.11
C LYS A 197 -19.26 24.24 -1.32
#